data_54258ed96594a2b6852ea1752cb2e084
#
_entry.id   54258ed96594a2b6852ea1752cb2e084
#
_cell.length_a   1.000
_cell.length_b   1.000
_cell.length_c   1.000
_cell.angle_alpha   90.00
_cell.angle_beta   90.00
_cell.angle_gamma   90.00
#
_symmetry.space_group_name_H-M   'P 1'
#
loop_
_entity.id
_entity.type
_entity.pdbx_description
1 polymer ?
#
loop_
_entity_poly.entity_id
_entity_poly.type
_entity_poly.pdbx_seq_one_letter_code
_entity_poly.pdbx_strand_id
1 'polypeptide(L)'
;MRQSICLVLCLLIGSLLTGGCAILEEKDETANWTAEQFVTVGQTQLAAGDWPAAIATYQKMQGRFPYGRNAEQAQLDIAYAHFKNNESALTVVAANRFIQMHPTHPNVDYAYYLKGLALFEPPDSLLDDITGKSPANHDIRPVREAFAAYRELVSRFPDSRYASDARKRLVYIINVLAMHDVDIARYYYSLGADVAAVNRARS
;
A
#
# COMPACT_ATOMS: atom_id res chain seq x y z
N MET A 1 66.70 -2.31 -18.09
CA MET A 1 65.85 -1.11 -18.14
C MET A 1 64.35 -1.42 -18.35
N ARG A 2 63.95 -2.26 -19.32
CA ARG A 2 62.52 -2.55 -19.56
C ARG A 2 61.81 -3.28 -18.38
N GLN A 3 62.51 -4.21 -17.71
CA GLN A 3 61.94 -4.95 -16.56
C GLN A 3 61.75 -4.07 -15.32
N SER A 4 62.64 -3.10 -15.09
CA SER A 4 62.52 -2.19 -13.94
C SER A 4 61.39 -1.19 -14.12
N ILE A 5 61.07 -0.81 -15.36
CA ILE A 5 59.95 0.10 -15.65
C ILE A 5 58.59 -0.60 -15.44
N CYS A 6 58.46 -1.88 -15.82
CA CYS A 6 57.26 -2.67 -15.56
C CYS A 6 56.97 -2.87 -14.07
N LEU A 7 58.01 -3.10 -13.25
CA LEU A 7 57.87 -3.26 -11.80
C LEU A 7 57.42 -1.97 -11.12
N VAL A 8 57.94 -0.83 -11.52
CA VAL A 8 57.50 0.49 -10.99
C VAL A 8 56.09 0.83 -11.44
N LEU A 9 55.70 0.47 -12.67
CA LEU A 9 54.36 0.70 -13.16
C LEU A 9 53.30 -0.18 -12.42
N CYS A 10 53.64 -1.44 -12.14
CA CYS A 10 52.79 -2.35 -11.35
C CYS A 10 52.62 -1.88 -9.91
N LEU A 11 53.66 -1.32 -9.28
CA LEU A 11 53.59 -0.76 -7.92
C LEU A 11 52.75 0.51 -7.89
N LEU A 12 52.81 1.36 -8.91
CA LEU A 12 51.98 2.56 -9.02
C LEU A 12 50.51 2.23 -9.27
N ILE A 13 50.19 1.21 -10.03
CA ILE A 13 48.81 0.78 -10.28
C ILE A 13 48.23 0.07 -9.03
N GLY A 14 49.05 -0.68 -8.29
CA GLY A 14 48.67 -1.33 -7.04
C GLY A 14 48.28 -0.32 -5.92
N SER A 15 48.96 0.84 -5.88
CA SER A 15 48.66 1.87 -4.88
C SER A 15 47.41 2.69 -5.19
N LEU A 16 46.93 2.74 -6.42
CA LEU A 16 45.67 3.39 -6.82
C LEU A 16 44.42 2.55 -6.49
N LEU A 17 44.56 1.24 -6.28
CA LEU A 17 43.43 0.35 -5.99
C LEU A 17 43.08 0.27 -4.48
N THR A 18 43.91 0.80 -3.60
CA THR A 18 43.65 0.81 -2.13
C THR A 18 42.96 2.09 -1.66
N GLY A 19 42.68 3.04 -2.53
CA GLY A 19 41.96 4.28 -2.23
C GLY A 19 40.46 4.15 -2.43
N GLY A 20 39.87 3.00 -1.89
CA GLY A 20 38.50 2.83 -2.10
C GLY A 20 37.63 2.80 -0.93
N CYS A 21 36.60 3.12 -0.71
CA CYS A 21 35.57 3.01 0.34
C CYS A 21 35.86 3.79 1.61
N ALA A 22 36.20 5.06 1.51
CA ALA A 22 35.68 6.01 2.47
C ALA A 22 34.17 6.06 2.23
N ILE A 23 33.41 5.14 2.84
CA ILE A 23 31.97 5.32 3.03
C ILE A 23 31.89 6.65 3.78
N LEU A 24 31.44 7.69 3.10
CA LEU A 24 31.00 8.91 3.75
C LEU A 24 29.85 8.45 4.67
N GLU A 25 30.18 8.25 5.94
CA GLU A 25 29.22 7.96 6.98
C GLU A 25 28.37 9.23 7.08
N GLU A 26 27.26 9.25 6.32
CA GLU A 26 26.30 10.35 6.35
C GLU A 26 25.83 10.48 7.80
N LYS A 27 26.27 11.56 8.43
CA LYS A 27 25.98 11.83 9.84
C LYS A 27 24.46 11.80 10.02
N ASP A 28 23.95 10.79 10.67
CA ASP A 28 22.51 10.68 10.93
C ASP A 28 22.07 11.82 11.85
N GLU A 29 21.54 12.89 11.25
CA GLU A 29 21.04 14.07 11.97
C GLU A 29 19.97 13.70 13.00
N THR A 30 19.29 12.59 12.81
CA THR A 30 18.23 12.10 13.69
C THR A 30 18.77 11.28 14.87
N ALA A 31 20.10 11.11 15.01
CA ALA A 31 20.72 10.22 16.00
C ALA A 31 20.25 10.45 17.45
N ASN A 32 19.98 11.71 17.80
CA ASN A 32 19.58 12.12 19.14
C ASN A 32 18.08 12.46 19.25
N TRP A 33 17.28 12.17 18.22
CA TRP A 33 15.85 12.48 18.27
C TRP A 33 15.11 11.59 19.24
N THR A 34 14.15 12.18 19.95
CA THR A 34 13.15 11.45 20.74
C THR A 34 12.02 10.94 19.83
N ALA A 35 11.19 10.01 20.33
CA ALA A 35 10.03 9.53 19.60
C ALA A 35 9.06 10.68 19.22
N GLU A 36 8.89 11.66 20.11
CA GLU A 36 8.03 12.84 19.89
C GLU A 36 8.56 13.73 18.77
N GLN A 37 9.88 13.88 18.66
CA GLN A 37 10.50 14.65 17.56
C GLN A 37 10.25 13.97 16.21
N PHE A 38 10.41 12.64 16.13
CA PHE A 38 10.06 11.89 14.93
C PHE A 38 8.60 12.06 14.54
N VAL A 39 7.68 11.97 15.52
CA VAL A 39 6.23 12.16 15.28
C VAL A 39 5.97 13.57 14.73
N THR A 40 6.55 14.60 15.35
CA THR A 40 6.35 16.00 14.94
C THR A 40 6.83 16.26 13.52
N VAL A 41 8.02 15.76 13.18
CA VAL A 41 8.59 15.92 11.83
C VAL A 41 7.76 15.10 10.82
N GLY A 42 7.43 13.85 11.12
CA GLY A 42 6.61 13.01 10.24
C GLY A 42 5.22 13.61 9.97
N GLN A 43 4.56 14.17 10.98
CA GLN A 43 3.28 14.87 10.81
C GLN A 43 3.41 16.13 9.94
N THR A 44 4.51 16.88 10.10
CA THR A 44 4.79 18.05 9.25
C THR A 44 4.97 17.65 7.79
N GLN A 45 5.70 16.54 7.55
CA GLN A 45 5.92 16.00 6.22
C GLN A 45 4.60 15.47 5.59
N LEU A 46 3.76 14.78 6.39
CA LEU A 46 2.42 14.38 5.94
C LEU A 46 1.55 15.58 5.56
N ALA A 47 1.58 16.63 6.37
CA ALA A 47 0.83 17.87 6.11
C ALA A 47 1.33 18.61 4.86
N ALA A 48 2.62 18.53 4.57
CA ALA A 48 3.24 19.08 3.37
C ALA A 48 3.02 18.23 2.11
N GLY A 49 2.49 17.00 2.24
CA GLY A 49 2.34 16.05 1.14
C GLY A 49 3.66 15.37 0.73
N ASP A 50 4.69 15.48 1.54
CA ASP A 50 5.96 14.78 1.32
C ASP A 50 5.88 13.35 1.89
N TRP A 51 5.15 12.51 1.16
CA TRP A 51 4.86 11.13 1.58
C TRP A 51 6.13 10.28 1.72
N PRO A 52 7.10 10.32 0.78
CA PRO A 52 8.32 9.55 0.91
C PRO A 52 9.16 9.95 2.13
N ALA A 53 9.27 11.25 2.42
CA ALA A 53 10.00 11.73 3.59
C ALA A 53 9.30 11.29 4.90
N ALA A 54 7.97 11.38 4.97
CA ALA A 54 7.20 10.94 6.13
C ALA A 54 7.40 9.44 6.39
N ILE A 55 7.34 8.61 5.35
CA ILE A 55 7.58 7.16 5.43
C ILE A 55 8.99 6.90 6.00
N ALA A 56 10.02 7.54 5.43
CA ALA A 56 11.40 7.36 5.88
C ALA A 56 11.58 7.79 7.35
N THR A 57 10.98 8.91 7.76
CA THR A 57 11.03 9.41 9.13
C THR A 57 10.39 8.43 10.11
N TYR A 58 9.19 7.93 9.81
CA TYR A 58 8.51 6.97 10.66
C TYR A 58 9.18 5.59 10.68
N GLN A 59 9.78 5.15 9.58
CA GLN A 59 10.56 3.92 9.55
C GLN A 59 11.81 4.01 10.43
N LYS A 60 12.53 5.14 10.40
CA LYS A 60 13.65 5.41 11.31
C LYS A 60 13.19 5.39 12.78
N MET A 61 12.05 6.02 13.06
CA MET A 61 11.46 5.99 14.39
C MET A 61 11.17 4.57 14.86
N GLN A 62 10.53 3.75 14.02
CA GLN A 62 10.23 2.35 14.37
C GLN A 62 11.49 1.51 14.61
N GLY A 63 12.57 1.78 13.90
CA GLY A 63 13.86 1.12 14.12
C GLY A 63 14.46 1.40 15.51
N ARG A 64 14.18 2.58 16.08
CA ARG A 64 14.71 3.00 17.40
C ARG A 64 13.72 2.84 18.54
N PHE A 65 12.45 3.10 18.27
CA PHE A 65 11.35 3.08 19.24
C PHE A 65 10.23 2.17 18.72
N PRO A 66 10.44 0.83 18.70
CA PRO A 66 9.51 -0.12 18.06
C PRO A 66 8.21 -0.31 18.83
N TYR A 67 8.11 0.19 20.06
CA TYR A 67 6.97 -0.05 20.95
C TYR A 67 6.34 1.25 21.45
N GLY A 68 5.07 1.13 21.84
CA GLY A 68 4.28 2.22 22.42
C GLY A 68 3.41 2.95 21.42
N ARG A 69 2.57 3.84 21.93
CA ARG A 69 1.52 4.53 21.16
C ARG A 69 2.04 5.29 19.95
N ASN A 70 3.22 5.90 20.06
CA ASN A 70 3.82 6.63 18.93
C ASN A 70 4.23 5.68 17.80
N ALA A 71 4.76 4.49 18.14
CA ALA A 71 5.13 3.48 17.16
C ALA A 71 3.89 2.88 16.47
N GLU A 72 2.83 2.63 17.22
CA GLU A 72 1.56 2.14 16.69
C GLU A 72 0.93 3.17 15.73
N GLN A 73 0.87 4.45 16.13
CA GLN A 73 0.37 5.51 15.28
C GLN A 73 1.23 5.67 14.01
N ALA A 74 2.56 5.63 14.15
CA ALA A 74 3.46 5.72 13.00
C ALA A 74 3.26 4.59 11.97
N GLN A 75 2.92 3.37 12.41
CA GLN A 75 2.58 2.28 11.48
C GLN A 75 1.34 2.63 10.65
N LEU A 76 0.34 3.22 11.27
CA LEU A 76 -0.87 3.64 10.59
C LEU A 76 -0.61 4.83 9.65
N ASP A 77 0.21 5.77 10.08
CA ASP A 77 0.61 6.94 9.29
C ASP A 77 1.45 6.54 8.07
N ILE A 78 2.30 5.50 8.18
CA ILE A 78 3.00 4.89 7.03
C ILE A 78 2.00 4.31 6.02
N ALA A 79 0.98 3.58 6.50
CA ALA A 79 -0.05 3.06 5.60
C ALA A 79 -0.80 4.18 4.88
N TYR A 80 -1.13 5.25 5.59
CA TYR A 80 -1.74 6.45 5.00
C TYR A 80 -0.82 7.13 3.98
N ALA A 81 0.47 7.29 4.30
CA ALA A 81 1.44 7.90 3.40
C ALA A 81 1.61 7.10 2.10
N HIS A 82 1.69 5.76 2.18
CA HIS A 82 1.68 4.90 1.00
C HIS A 82 0.41 5.08 0.15
N PHE A 83 -0.76 5.15 0.80
CA PHE A 83 -2.02 5.40 0.10
C PHE A 83 -1.99 6.73 -0.65
N LYS A 84 -1.56 7.81 0.01
CA LYS A 84 -1.47 9.15 -0.59
C LYS A 84 -0.42 9.24 -1.69
N ASN A 85 0.61 8.39 -1.63
CA ASN A 85 1.65 8.26 -2.66
C ASN A 85 1.24 7.34 -3.83
N ASN A 86 -0.02 6.89 -3.89
CA ASN A 86 -0.56 5.96 -4.90
C ASN A 86 0.14 4.58 -4.92
N GLU A 87 0.67 4.15 -3.79
CA GLU A 87 1.34 2.87 -3.59
C GLU A 87 0.37 1.84 -3.00
N SER A 88 -0.68 1.48 -3.76
CA SER A 88 -1.79 0.63 -3.28
C SER A 88 -1.32 -0.69 -2.67
N ALA A 89 -0.37 -1.37 -3.29
CA ALA A 89 0.15 -2.64 -2.77
C ALA A 89 0.83 -2.49 -1.40
N LEU A 90 1.65 -1.43 -1.22
CA LEU A 90 2.31 -1.15 0.04
C LEU A 90 1.31 -0.71 1.12
N THR A 91 0.28 0.05 0.73
CA THR A 91 -0.83 0.40 1.62
C THR A 91 -1.52 -0.84 2.18
N VAL A 92 -1.85 -1.81 1.32
CA VAL A 92 -2.51 -3.06 1.73
C VAL A 92 -1.62 -3.87 2.68
N VAL A 93 -0.33 -3.96 2.39
CA VAL A 93 0.64 -4.66 3.25
C VAL A 93 0.74 -3.98 4.62
N ALA A 94 0.88 -2.65 4.65
CA ALA A 94 1.00 -1.89 5.88
C ALA A 94 -0.29 -1.94 6.72
N ALA A 95 -1.46 -1.79 6.09
CA ALA A 95 -2.76 -1.90 6.75
C ALA A 95 -3.00 -3.31 7.32
N ASN A 96 -2.70 -4.37 6.57
CA ASN A 96 -2.81 -5.75 7.06
C ASN A 96 -1.90 -5.99 8.26
N ARG A 97 -0.65 -5.52 8.20
CA ARG A 97 0.28 -5.64 9.32
C ARG A 97 -0.26 -4.94 10.57
N PHE A 98 -0.78 -3.72 10.42
CA PHE A 98 -1.38 -2.97 11.54
C PHE A 98 -2.57 -3.72 12.15
N ILE A 99 -3.51 -4.20 11.33
CA ILE A 99 -4.68 -4.95 11.78
C ILE A 99 -4.28 -6.22 12.56
N GLN A 100 -3.26 -6.93 12.09
CA GLN A 100 -2.77 -8.16 12.74
C GLN A 100 -2.06 -7.88 14.06
N MET A 101 -1.23 -6.84 14.10
CA MET A 101 -0.43 -6.52 15.29
C MET A 101 -1.23 -5.76 16.36
N HIS A 102 -2.23 -4.97 15.93
CA HIS A 102 -2.98 -4.07 16.83
C HIS A 102 -4.51 -4.21 16.64
N PRO A 103 -5.08 -5.42 16.81
CA PRO A 103 -6.50 -5.69 16.50
C PRO A 103 -7.50 -4.95 17.41
N THR A 104 -7.04 -4.42 18.55
CA THR A 104 -7.83 -3.67 19.53
C THR A 104 -7.47 -2.17 19.58
N HIS A 105 -6.62 -1.71 18.65
CA HIS A 105 -6.23 -0.29 18.60
C HIS A 105 -7.46 0.59 18.27
N PRO A 106 -7.59 1.77 18.91
CA PRO A 106 -8.76 2.66 18.67
C PRO A 106 -8.99 3.03 17.21
N ASN A 107 -7.94 3.07 16.39
CA ASN A 107 -7.99 3.43 14.98
C ASN A 107 -7.84 2.21 14.05
N VAL A 108 -8.11 0.99 14.51
CA VAL A 108 -8.01 -0.20 13.65
C VAL A 108 -9.07 -0.20 12.56
N ASP A 109 -10.23 0.41 12.81
CA ASP A 109 -11.27 0.66 11.84
C ASP A 109 -10.76 1.47 10.64
N TYR A 110 -9.91 2.47 10.88
CA TYR A 110 -9.27 3.23 9.81
C TYR A 110 -8.34 2.36 8.94
N ALA A 111 -7.61 1.42 9.55
CA ALA A 111 -6.77 0.50 8.78
C ALA A 111 -7.60 -0.40 7.82
N TYR A 112 -8.76 -0.90 8.28
CA TYR A 112 -9.70 -1.61 7.40
C TYR A 112 -10.23 -0.73 6.27
N TYR A 113 -10.58 0.51 6.60
CA TYR A 113 -11.06 1.48 5.61
C TYR A 113 -10.00 1.80 4.56
N LEU A 114 -8.78 2.07 4.99
CA LEU A 114 -7.65 2.38 4.13
C LEU A 114 -7.28 1.20 3.21
N LYS A 115 -7.31 -0.03 3.75
CA LYS A 115 -7.16 -1.25 2.95
C LYS A 115 -8.22 -1.34 1.87
N GLY A 116 -9.48 -1.08 2.20
CA GLY A 116 -10.57 -1.08 1.23
C GLY A 116 -10.38 -0.04 0.13
N LEU A 117 -9.96 1.18 0.48
CA LEU A 117 -9.66 2.24 -0.48
C LEU A 117 -8.51 1.87 -1.44
N ALA A 118 -7.43 1.29 -0.91
CA ALA A 118 -6.28 0.91 -1.71
C ALA A 118 -6.55 -0.27 -2.67
N LEU A 119 -7.47 -1.15 -2.31
CA LEU A 119 -7.86 -2.31 -3.12
C LEU A 119 -8.88 -1.97 -4.20
N PHE A 120 -9.70 -0.96 -3.96
CA PHE A 120 -10.77 -0.60 -4.87
C PHE A 120 -11.14 0.88 -4.76
N GLU A 121 -10.80 1.61 -5.79
CA GLU A 121 -11.28 2.96 -6.03
C GLU A 121 -12.32 2.90 -7.16
N PRO A 122 -13.55 3.38 -6.92
CA PRO A 122 -14.53 3.48 -8.00
C PRO A 122 -13.97 4.35 -9.12
N PRO A 123 -14.18 4.02 -10.39
CA PRO A 123 -13.76 4.88 -11.49
C PRO A 123 -14.43 6.25 -11.34
N ASP A 124 -13.62 7.31 -11.30
CA ASP A 124 -14.09 8.69 -11.14
C ASP A 124 -14.81 9.23 -12.42
N SER A 125 -14.79 8.50 -13.52
CA SER A 125 -15.29 9.01 -14.77
C SER A 125 -16.13 8.00 -15.56
N LEU A 126 -17.22 8.51 -16.12
CA LEU A 126 -18.00 7.90 -17.22
C LEU A 126 -17.12 7.56 -18.46
N LEU A 127 -15.85 7.96 -18.48
CA LEU A 127 -14.91 7.71 -19.57
C LEU A 127 -14.39 6.26 -19.58
N ASP A 128 -14.36 5.57 -18.45
CA ASP A 128 -13.98 4.16 -18.39
C ASP A 128 -15.06 3.26 -19.03
N ASP A 129 -16.31 3.67 -18.96
CA ASP A 129 -17.45 3.00 -19.60
C ASP A 129 -17.40 3.16 -21.13
N ILE A 130 -16.83 4.26 -21.63
CA ILE A 130 -16.70 4.56 -23.08
C ILE A 130 -15.52 3.79 -23.72
N THR A 131 -14.51 3.41 -22.96
CA THR A 131 -13.32 2.72 -23.50
C THR A 131 -13.54 1.25 -23.85
N GLY A 132 -14.75 0.72 -23.60
CA GLY A 132 -15.13 -0.64 -24.01
C GLY A 132 -14.32 -1.76 -23.34
N LYS A 133 -13.65 -1.46 -22.23
CA LYS A 133 -13.00 -2.50 -21.42
C LYS A 133 -14.08 -3.28 -20.68
N SER A 134 -14.44 -4.43 -21.23
CA SER A 134 -15.40 -5.33 -20.58
C SER A 134 -14.96 -5.64 -19.15
N PRO A 135 -15.83 -5.45 -18.16
CA PRO A 135 -15.58 -5.86 -16.78
C PRO A 135 -15.11 -7.32 -16.63
N ALA A 136 -15.51 -8.19 -17.59
CA ALA A 136 -15.13 -9.59 -17.61
C ALA A 136 -13.61 -9.85 -17.72
N ASN A 137 -12.84 -8.88 -18.22
CA ASN A 137 -11.39 -9.00 -18.39
C ASN A 137 -10.59 -8.41 -17.20
N HIS A 138 -11.25 -7.88 -16.19
CA HIS A 138 -10.57 -7.32 -15.02
C HIS A 138 -10.38 -8.37 -13.93
N ASP A 139 -9.23 -8.31 -13.28
CA ASP A 139 -8.98 -9.10 -12.07
C ASP A 139 -9.88 -8.62 -10.94
N ILE A 140 -10.89 -9.41 -10.60
CA ILE A 140 -11.84 -9.09 -9.52
C ILE A 140 -11.36 -9.45 -8.12
N ARG A 141 -10.16 -10.02 -7.98
CA ARG A 141 -9.62 -10.38 -6.66
C ARG A 141 -9.48 -9.17 -5.74
N PRO A 142 -8.89 -8.04 -6.19
CA PRO A 142 -8.83 -6.84 -5.35
C PRO A 142 -10.21 -6.32 -4.95
N VAL A 143 -11.19 -6.38 -5.86
CA VAL A 143 -12.58 -5.96 -5.59
C VAL A 143 -13.22 -6.81 -4.48
N ARG A 144 -13.01 -8.14 -4.52
CA ARG A 144 -13.49 -9.06 -3.48
C ARG A 144 -12.78 -8.85 -2.14
N GLU A 145 -11.49 -8.55 -2.17
CA GLU A 145 -10.74 -8.22 -0.95
C GLU A 145 -11.17 -6.88 -0.35
N ALA A 146 -11.46 -5.88 -1.18
CA ALA A 146 -12.05 -4.62 -0.73
C ALA A 146 -13.42 -4.83 -0.08
N PHE A 147 -14.27 -5.66 -0.72
CA PHE A 147 -15.55 -6.04 -0.13
C PHE A 147 -15.37 -6.65 1.26
N ALA A 148 -14.45 -7.59 1.41
CA ALA A 148 -14.17 -8.23 2.69
C ALA A 148 -13.69 -7.23 3.74
N ALA A 149 -12.80 -6.29 3.37
CA ALA A 149 -12.29 -5.26 4.26
C ALA A 149 -13.41 -4.31 4.75
N TYR A 150 -14.23 -3.80 3.84
CA TYR A 150 -15.36 -2.92 4.20
C TYR A 150 -16.43 -3.66 5.02
N ARG A 151 -16.73 -4.92 4.68
CA ARG A 151 -17.68 -5.73 5.45
C ARG A 151 -17.19 -5.95 6.88
N GLU A 152 -15.91 -6.26 7.05
CA GLU A 152 -15.31 -6.42 8.38
C GLU A 152 -15.37 -5.12 9.18
N LEU A 153 -15.08 -3.98 8.55
CA LEU A 153 -15.19 -2.67 9.17
C LEU A 153 -16.63 -2.42 9.67
N VAL A 154 -17.63 -2.58 8.79
CA VAL A 154 -19.04 -2.29 9.13
C VAL A 154 -19.58 -3.23 10.19
N SER A 155 -19.17 -4.50 10.19
CA SER A 155 -19.65 -5.50 11.15
C SER A 155 -19.01 -5.36 12.53
N ARG A 156 -17.72 -5.07 12.60
CA ARG A 156 -16.98 -4.96 13.87
C ARG A 156 -17.05 -3.56 14.49
N PHE A 157 -17.15 -2.54 13.64
CA PHE A 157 -17.08 -1.14 14.04
C PHE A 157 -18.26 -0.36 13.44
N PRO A 158 -19.53 -0.71 13.80
CA PRO A 158 -20.73 -0.10 13.20
C PRO A 158 -20.83 1.40 13.45
N ASP A 159 -20.25 1.88 14.56
CA ASP A 159 -20.24 3.29 14.99
C ASP A 159 -19.00 4.06 14.49
N SER A 160 -18.13 3.43 13.73
CA SER A 160 -16.98 4.09 13.12
C SER A 160 -17.43 5.22 12.19
N ARG A 161 -16.73 6.34 12.23
CA ARG A 161 -16.94 7.46 11.29
C ARG A 161 -16.83 7.05 9.83
N TYR A 162 -16.13 5.94 9.54
CA TYR A 162 -15.95 5.39 8.20
C TYR A 162 -17.06 4.43 7.80
N ALA A 163 -17.86 3.93 8.73
CA ALA A 163 -18.84 2.89 8.47
C ALA A 163 -19.92 3.33 7.47
N SER A 164 -20.34 4.61 7.51
CA SER A 164 -21.34 5.13 6.57
C SER A 164 -20.85 5.10 5.13
N ASP A 165 -19.61 5.56 4.88
CA ASP A 165 -19.00 5.52 3.53
C ASP A 165 -18.71 4.09 3.11
N ALA A 166 -18.19 3.26 4.00
CA ALA A 166 -17.93 1.84 3.73
C ALA A 166 -19.21 1.10 3.29
N ARG A 167 -20.38 1.38 3.87
CA ARG A 167 -21.66 0.80 3.43
C ARG A 167 -22.00 1.19 2.00
N LYS A 168 -21.80 2.45 1.62
CA LYS A 168 -22.04 2.91 0.24
C LYS A 168 -21.10 2.18 -0.75
N ARG A 169 -19.83 2.05 -0.39
CA ARG A 169 -18.84 1.31 -1.20
C ARG A 169 -19.19 -0.17 -1.32
N LEU A 170 -19.69 -0.81 -0.26
CA LEU A 170 -20.17 -2.19 -0.32
C LEU A 170 -21.29 -2.36 -1.34
N VAL A 171 -22.29 -1.47 -1.35
CA VAL A 171 -23.39 -1.51 -2.33
C VAL A 171 -22.82 -1.37 -3.75
N TYR A 172 -21.90 -0.44 -3.97
CA TYR A 172 -21.27 -0.25 -5.26
C TYR A 172 -20.49 -1.50 -5.71
N ILE A 173 -19.68 -2.07 -4.82
CA ILE A 173 -18.89 -3.28 -5.11
C ILE A 173 -19.79 -4.48 -5.44
N ILE A 174 -20.91 -4.66 -4.73
CA ILE A 174 -21.89 -5.73 -5.04
C ILE A 174 -22.38 -5.58 -6.47
N ASN A 175 -22.73 -4.36 -6.89
CA ASN A 175 -23.19 -4.12 -8.27
C ASN A 175 -22.08 -4.42 -9.28
N VAL A 176 -20.83 -4.04 -9.02
CA VAL A 176 -19.68 -4.36 -9.89
C VAL A 176 -19.49 -5.87 -10.03
N LEU A 177 -19.53 -6.60 -8.91
CA LEU A 177 -19.40 -8.06 -8.91
C LEU A 177 -20.56 -8.73 -9.67
N ALA A 178 -21.80 -8.27 -9.45
CA ALA A 178 -22.97 -8.79 -10.16
C ALA A 178 -22.90 -8.53 -11.68
N MET A 179 -22.48 -7.33 -12.09
CA MET A 179 -22.28 -7.03 -13.51
C MET A 179 -21.20 -7.91 -14.14
N HIS A 180 -20.09 -8.12 -13.46
CA HIS A 180 -19.05 -9.04 -13.91
C HIS A 180 -19.58 -10.46 -14.12
N ASP A 181 -20.39 -10.99 -13.21
CA ASP A 181 -20.98 -12.32 -13.34
C ASP A 181 -22.01 -12.39 -14.51
N VAL A 182 -22.78 -11.33 -14.71
CA VAL A 182 -23.69 -11.22 -15.86
C VAL A 182 -22.91 -11.20 -17.18
N ASP A 183 -21.80 -10.47 -17.27
CA ASP A 183 -21.01 -10.40 -18.50
C ASP A 183 -20.36 -11.76 -18.82
N ILE A 184 -19.89 -12.48 -17.81
CA ILE A 184 -19.40 -13.85 -18.01
C ILE A 184 -20.52 -14.78 -18.45
N ALA A 185 -21.72 -14.67 -17.86
CA ALA A 185 -22.88 -15.47 -18.29
C ALA A 185 -23.27 -15.20 -19.75
N ARG A 186 -23.28 -13.93 -20.16
CA ARG A 186 -23.52 -13.52 -21.57
C ARG A 186 -22.46 -14.07 -22.51
N TYR A 187 -21.21 -14.06 -22.11
CA TYR A 187 -20.12 -14.63 -22.89
C TYR A 187 -20.35 -16.15 -23.12
N TYR A 188 -20.62 -16.93 -22.06
CA TYR A 188 -20.92 -18.35 -22.22
C TYR A 188 -22.17 -18.62 -23.07
N TYR A 189 -23.20 -17.81 -22.89
CA TYR A 189 -24.41 -17.91 -23.71
C TYR A 189 -24.11 -17.68 -25.21
N SER A 190 -23.28 -16.68 -25.55
CA SER A 190 -22.85 -16.42 -26.93
C SER A 190 -22.06 -17.56 -27.57
N LEU A 191 -21.42 -18.41 -26.75
CA LEU A 191 -20.71 -19.61 -27.18
C LEU A 191 -21.60 -20.88 -27.26
N GLY A 192 -22.91 -20.76 -26.95
CA GLY A 192 -23.83 -21.90 -26.88
C GLY A 192 -23.60 -22.81 -25.66
N ALA A 193 -22.86 -22.33 -24.65
CA ALA A 193 -22.59 -23.07 -23.42
C ALA A 193 -23.66 -22.74 -22.34
N ASP A 194 -24.93 -23.10 -22.63
CA ASP A 194 -26.10 -22.68 -21.85
C ASP A 194 -26.02 -23.09 -20.37
N VAL A 195 -25.54 -24.30 -20.08
CA VAL A 195 -25.38 -24.79 -18.69
C VAL A 195 -24.38 -23.94 -17.92
N ALA A 196 -23.27 -23.57 -18.55
CA ALA A 196 -22.26 -22.69 -17.92
C ALA A 196 -22.81 -21.29 -17.68
N ALA A 197 -23.56 -20.75 -18.66
CA ALA A 197 -24.23 -19.46 -18.55
C ALA A 197 -25.22 -19.42 -17.38
N VAL A 198 -26.08 -20.45 -17.25
CA VAL A 198 -27.05 -20.55 -16.13
C VAL A 198 -26.35 -20.69 -14.79
N ASN A 199 -25.31 -21.51 -14.68
CA ASN A 199 -24.57 -21.65 -13.44
C ASN A 199 -23.92 -20.32 -13.01
N ARG A 200 -23.41 -19.55 -13.95
CA ARG A 200 -22.80 -18.24 -13.67
C ARG A 200 -23.82 -17.18 -13.26
N ALA A 201 -25.00 -17.19 -13.89
CA ALA A 201 -26.08 -16.27 -13.55
C ALA A 201 -26.71 -16.52 -12.16
N ARG A 202 -26.46 -17.69 -11.56
CA ARG A 202 -26.97 -18.08 -10.24
C ARG A 202 -25.95 -17.88 -9.10
N SER A 203 -24.68 -17.60 -9.41
CA SER A 203 -23.59 -17.43 -8.43
C SER A 203 -23.64 -16.07 -7.77
#